data_59da47e185e2d2d5b76afa31b1bca94d
#
_entry.id   59da47e185e2d2d5b76afa31b1bca94d
#
_cell.length_a   1.000
_cell.length_b   1.000
_cell.length_c   1.000
_cell.angle_alpha   90.00
_cell.angle_beta   90.00
_cell.angle_gamma   90.00
#
_symmetry.space_group_name_H-M   'P 1'
#
loop_
_entity.id
_entity.type
_entity.pdbx_description
1 polymer ?
#
loop_
_entity_poly.entity_id
_entity_poly.type
_entity_poly.pdbx_seq_one_letter_code
_entity_poly.pdbx_strand_id
1 'polypeptide(L)'
;MNSMRRRLMVLLAVILLFFQLISVIWLWHESREQIGFLVNETLSAKSRNNHVEKEIREAIASLLVPSLVMVGFTLFFSFWAVTWITRPLNKLRVSLANRSADNLTPLPMYSDMEEIGAVTTSLNQLLARLDSTIQQERLFTADAAHELRTPLAGIRLHLELMAQSGSPQATTLISRIDQLMHTVEQLLMLARAGQAMASGHYETINWTETIITPLGLEHEAKAHTVIWPDKSPLTVQGDAVLLRLMLRNLLENAGRYSPTGTTITVTLTEVEGGTQLSVIDQGPGIDEAHRQSITEPFRRLDQRYGGSGLGLSIVQRILQLHHGRLMLENGAEGGLIASCWLPSTLE
;
A
#
# COMPACT_ATOMS: atom_id res chain seq x y z
N MET A 1 -25.99 -25.76 -8.64
CA MET A 1 -25.74 -26.23 -7.26
C MET A 1 -24.41 -27.01 -7.24
N ASN A 2 -23.30 -26.30 -7.13
CA ASN A 2 -21.94 -26.83 -7.17
C ASN A 2 -21.21 -26.61 -5.84
N SER A 3 -21.84 -27.00 -4.71
CA SER A 3 -21.21 -26.80 -3.43
C SER A 3 -19.97 -27.70 -3.26
N MET A 4 -18.88 -27.13 -2.80
CA MET A 4 -17.61 -27.79 -2.49
C MET A 4 -17.84 -29.02 -1.59
N ARG A 5 -18.71 -28.88 -0.59
CA ARG A 5 -19.10 -29.95 0.34
C ARG A 5 -19.74 -31.14 -0.38
N ARG A 6 -20.60 -30.89 -1.36
CA ARG A 6 -21.26 -31.96 -2.12
C ARG A 6 -20.29 -32.70 -3.04
N ARG A 7 -19.40 -31.96 -3.73
CA ARG A 7 -18.36 -32.57 -4.60
C ARG A 7 -17.38 -33.40 -3.76
N LEU A 8 -16.96 -32.90 -2.60
CA LEU A 8 -16.08 -33.61 -1.68
C LEU A 8 -16.75 -34.88 -1.15
N MET A 9 -18.01 -34.81 -0.68
CA MET A 9 -18.75 -35.94 -0.19
C MET A 9 -19.00 -37.00 -1.26
N VAL A 10 -19.35 -36.61 -2.48
CA VAL A 10 -19.56 -37.52 -3.60
C VAL A 10 -18.24 -38.19 -3.98
N LEU A 11 -17.14 -37.44 -4.06
CA LEU A 11 -15.81 -37.98 -4.39
C LEU A 11 -15.35 -39.00 -3.33
N LEU A 12 -15.45 -38.65 -2.04
CA LEU A 12 -15.13 -39.54 -0.92
C LEU A 12 -16.01 -40.81 -0.92
N ALA A 13 -17.32 -40.66 -1.13
CA ALA A 13 -18.24 -41.77 -1.21
C ALA A 13 -17.91 -42.71 -2.38
N VAL A 14 -17.62 -42.18 -3.55
CA VAL A 14 -17.22 -42.99 -4.73
C VAL A 14 -15.92 -43.72 -4.49
N ILE A 15 -14.92 -43.08 -3.88
CA ILE A 15 -13.64 -43.68 -3.55
C ILE A 15 -13.86 -44.85 -2.54
N LEU A 16 -14.61 -44.61 -1.46
CA LEU A 16 -14.90 -45.63 -0.45
C LEU A 16 -15.65 -46.83 -1.04
N LEU A 17 -16.71 -46.59 -1.84
CA LEU A 17 -17.48 -47.62 -2.49
C LEU A 17 -16.62 -48.43 -3.46
N PHE A 18 -15.78 -47.81 -4.26
CA PHE A 18 -14.88 -48.45 -5.22
C PHE A 18 -13.92 -49.41 -4.50
N PHE A 19 -13.27 -48.93 -3.43
CA PHE A 19 -12.34 -49.77 -2.66
C PHE A 19 -13.05 -50.87 -1.87
N GLN A 20 -14.24 -50.61 -1.36
CA GLN A 20 -15.04 -51.63 -0.69
C GLN A 20 -15.47 -52.73 -1.66
N LEU A 21 -15.80 -52.38 -2.89
CA LEU A 21 -16.15 -53.34 -3.93
C LEU A 21 -14.95 -54.20 -4.33
N ILE A 22 -13.77 -53.64 -4.48
CA ILE A 22 -12.51 -54.37 -4.73
C ILE A 22 -12.20 -55.32 -3.57
N SER A 23 -12.30 -54.86 -2.33
CA SER A 23 -12.07 -55.69 -1.14
C SER A 23 -13.02 -56.88 -1.05
N VAL A 24 -14.29 -56.65 -1.33
CA VAL A 24 -15.31 -57.73 -1.34
C VAL A 24 -15.05 -58.75 -2.45
N ILE A 25 -14.71 -58.30 -3.67
CA ILE A 25 -14.38 -59.22 -4.79
C ILE A 25 -13.14 -60.05 -4.47
N TRP A 26 -12.11 -59.43 -3.88
CA TRP A 26 -10.88 -60.10 -3.47
C TRP A 26 -11.16 -61.14 -2.40
N LEU A 27 -11.91 -60.78 -1.33
CA LEU A 27 -12.26 -61.71 -0.26
C LEU A 27 -13.10 -62.87 -0.79
N TRP A 28 -14.02 -62.63 -1.74
CA TRP A 28 -14.84 -63.65 -2.36
C TRP A 28 -13.99 -64.65 -3.18
N HIS A 29 -13.01 -64.13 -3.94
CA HIS A 29 -12.08 -64.94 -4.73
C HIS A 29 -11.23 -65.83 -3.82
N GLU A 30 -10.63 -65.26 -2.79
CA GLU A 30 -9.80 -65.94 -1.81
C GLU A 30 -10.57 -67.00 -1.03
N SER A 31 -11.76 -66.68 -0.55
CA SER A 31 -12.65 -67.58 0.15
C SER A 31 -13.06 -68.82 -0.70
N ARG A 32 -13.19 -68.58 -2.01
CA ARG A 32 -13.55 -69.66 -2.94
C ARG A 32 -12.40 -70.66 -3.16
N GLU A 33 -11.16 -70.20 -3.20
CA GLU A 33 -9.98 -71.05 -3.28
C GLU A 33 -9.78 -71.88 -1.99
N GLN A 34 -9.92 -71.27 -0.81
CA GLN A 34 -9.78 -71.89 0.49
C GLN A 34 -10.83 -72.98 0.70
N ILE A 35 -12.09 -72.82 0.29
CA ILE A 35 -13.15 -73.82 0.34
C ILE A 35 -12.83 -74.99 -0.59
N GLY A 36 -12.22 -74.70 -1.78
CA GLY A 36 -11.80 -75.77 -2.73
C GLY A 36 -10.72 -76.71 -2.16
N PHE A 37 -9.81 -76.20 -1.35
CA PHE A 37 -8.77 -76.98 -0.67
C PHE A 37 -9.28 -77.81 0.49
N LEU A 38 -10.21 -77.28 1.30
CA LEU A 38 -10.81 -77.97 2.44
C LEU A 38 -11.64 -79.23 2.03
N VAL A 39 -12.14 -79.24 0.81
CA VAL A 39 -12.93 -80.35 0.26
C VAL A 39 -12.05 -81.51 -0.23
N ASN A 40 -10.74 -81.29 -0.43
CA ASN A 40 -9.82 -82.33 -0.96
C ASN A 40 -8.97 -82.98 0.16
N GLU A 41 -9.60 -83.72 1.02
CA GLU A 41 -9.05 -84.38 2.24
C GLU A 41 -8.32 -85.72 1.95
N THR A 42 -7.07 -85.64 1.41
CA THR A 42 -6.22 -86.88 1.37
C THR A 42 -4.72 -86.56 1.51
N LEU A 43 -4.31 -85.91 2.60
CA LEU A 43 -2.88 -85.56 2.82
C LEU A 43 -2.38 -86.09 4.20
N SER A 44 -1.16 -86.73 4.23
CA SER A 44 -0.52 -87.25 5.43
C SER A 44 -0.10 -86.18 6.44
N ALA A 45 -0.01 -86.48 7.74
CA ALA A 45 0.21 -85.61 8.87
C ALA A 45 1.49 -84.72 8.76
N LYS A 46 2.55 -85.17 8.08
CA LYS A 46 3.80 -84.42 7.90
C LYS A 46 3.72 -83.37 6.80
N SER A 47 2.89 -83.60 5.83
CA SER A 47 2.60 -82.63 4.76
C SER A 47 1.67 -81.53 5.27
N ARG A 48 0.86 -81.83 6.27
CA ARG A 48 -0.13 -80.90 6.83
C ARG A 48 0.46 -79.72 7.56
N ASN A 49 1.59 -79.85 8.31
CA ASN A 49 2.20 -78.73 9.03
C ASN A 49 2.84 -77.70 8.06
N ASN A 50 3.50 -78.16 7.01
CA ASN A 50 4.09 -77.26 6.01
C ASN A 50 3.01 -76.58 5.15
N HIS A 51 1.88 -77.23 4.94
CA HIS A 51 0.74 -76.64 4.24
C HIS A 51 0.03 -75.62 5.10
N VAL A 52 -0.15 -75.82 6.38
CA VAL A 52 -0.78 -74.92 7.32
C VAL A 52 0.05 -73.59 7.43
N GLU A 53 1.39 -73.71 7.53
CA GLU A 53 2.24 -72.48 7.54
C GLU A 53 2.19 -71.73 6.23
N LYS A 54 2.07 -72.43 5.10
CA LYS A 54 1.93 -71.80 3.79
C LYS A 54 0.58 -71.11 3.66
N GLU A 55 -0.51 -71.77 4.04
CA GLU A 55 -1.87 -71.17 4.03
C GLU A 55 -2.01 -69.96 4.95
N ILE A 56 -1.42 -70.03 6.17
CA ILE A 56 -1.40 -68.86 7.08
C ILE A 56 -0.66 -67.69 6.44
N ARG A 57 0.46 -67.94 5.79
CA ARG A 57 1.22 -66.89 5.11
C ARG A 57 0.47 -66.30 3.91
N GLU A 58 -0.20 -67.16 3.15
CA GLU A 58 -1.04 -66.74 2.02
C GLU A 58 -2.29 -65.98 2.50
N ALA A 59 -2.92 -66.42 3.57
CA ALA A 59 -4.04 -65.71 4.19
C ALA A 59 -3.66 -64.38 4.79
N ILE A 60 -2.48 -64.27 5.42
CA ILE A 60 -1.95 -62.98 5.91
C ILE A 60 -1.63 -62.04 4.71
N ALA A 61 -1.00 -62.57 3.67
CA ALA A 61 -0.67 -61.79 2.48
C ALA A 61 -1.93 -61.31 1.75
N SER A 62 -2.95 -62.16 1.65
CA SER A 62 -4.23 -61.82 1.01
C SER A 62 -5.01 -60.73 1.72
N LEU A 63 -4.82 -60.56 3.02
CA LEU A 63 -5.40 -59.44 3.81
C LEU A 63 -4.53 -58.20 3.83
N LEU A 64 -3.19 -58.37 3.97
CA LEU A 64 -2.27 -57.22 4.08
C LEU A 64 -2.07 -56.48 2.78
N VAL A 65 -1.89 -57.19 1.66
CA VAL A 65 -1.61 -56.56 0.36
C VAL A 65 -2.75 -55.65 -0.10
N PRO A 66 -4.03 -56.12 -0.15
CA PRO A 66 -5.14 -55.25 -0.51
C PRO A 66 -5.33 -54.06 0.46
N SER A 67 -5.12 -54.32 1.76
CA SER A 67 -5.22 -53.29 2.79
C SER A 67 -4.18 -52.17 2.57
N LEU A 68 -2.92 -52.51 2.33
CA LEU A 68 -1.85 -51.53 2.03
C LEU A 68 -2.12 -50.76 0.72
N VAL A 69 -2.57 -51.44 -0.31
CA VAL A 69 -2.95 -50.84 -1.58
C VAL A 69 -4.11 -49.87 -1.37
N MET A 70 -5.14 -50.25 -0.61
CA MET A 70 -6.29 -49.43 -0.29
C MET A 70 -5.87 -48.14 0.47
N VAL A 71 -5.00 -48.27 1.48
CA VAL A 71 -4.47 -47.14 2.22
C VAL A 71 -3.68 -46.21 1.29
N GLY A 72 -2.80 -46.77 0.44
CA GLY A 72 -2.04 -46.00 -0.52
C GLY A 72 -2.91 -45.19 -1.47
N PHE A 73 -3.92 -45.81 -2.05
CA PHE A 73 -4.87 -45.13 -2.93
C PHE A 73 -5.69 -44.05 -2.19
N THR A 74 -6.15 -44.36 -0.98
CA THR A 74 -6.92 -43.40 -0.17
C THR A 74 -6.09 -42.16 0.12
N LEU A 75 -4.83 -42.32 0.52
CA LEU A 75 -3.91 -41.22 0.75
C LEU A 75 -3.62 -40.41 -0.54
N PHE A 76 -3.38 -41.10 -1.65
CA PHE A 76 -3.16 -40.46 -2.94
C PHE A 76 -4.36 -39.63 -3.38
N PHE A 77 -5.55 -40.20 -3.38
CA PHE A 77 -6.75 -39.46 -3.77
C PHE A 77 -7.13 -38.36 -2.80
N SER A 78 -6.89 -38.55 -1.50
CA SER A 78 -7.09 -37.51 -0.48
C SER A 78 -6.15 -36.35 -0.72
N PHE A 79 -4.85 -36.60 -0.96
CA PHE A 79 -3.87 -35.59 -1.27
C PHE A 79 -4.23 -34.83 -2.57
N TRP A 80 -4.62 -35.58 -3.61
CA TRP A 80 -5.05 -34.98 -4.89
C TRP A 80 -6.31 -34.12 -4.72
N ALA A 81 -7.31 -34.57 -3.98
CA ALA A 81 -8.54 -33.85 -3.71
C ALA A 81 -8.29 -32.56 -2.92
N VAL A 82 -7.48 -32.62 -1.86
CA VAL A 82 -7.09 -31.45 -1.06
C VAL A 82 -6.37 -30.44 -1.94
N THR A 83 -5.40 -30.88 -2.74
CA THR A 83 -4.65 -30.01 -3.63
C THR A 83 -5.55 -29.35 -4.67
N TRP A 84 -6.46 -30.11 -5.26
CA TRP A 84 -7.41 -29.60 -6.27
C TRP A 84 -8.36 -28.53 -5.70
N ILE A 85 -8.83 -28.72 -4.48
CA ILE A 85 -9.75 -27.81 -3.79
C ILE A 85 -9.01 -26.55 -3.31
N THR A 86 -7.76 -26.68 -2.85
CA THR A 86 -6.99 -25.55 -2.30
C THR A 86 -6.33 -24.68 -3.36
N ARG A 87 -6.10 -25.20 -4.57
CA ARG A 87 -5.48 -24.44 -5.70
C ARG A 87 -6.16 -23.10 -5.99
N PRO A 88 -7.49 -23.00 -6.17
CA PRO A 88 -8.14 -21.70 -6.45
C PRO A 88 -8.05 -20.73 -5.28
N LEU A 89 -8.10 -21.21 -4.04
CA LEU A 89 -7.92 -20.35 -2.85
C LEU A 89 -6.50 -19.78 -2.80
N ASN A 90 -5.49 -20.58 -3.13
CA ASN A 90 -4.11 -20.09 -3.18
C ASN A 90 -3.90 -19.07 -4.30
N LYS A 91 -4.53 -19.27 -5.47
CA LYS A 91 -4.53 -18.28 -6.56
C LYS A 91 -5.18 -16.97 -6.12
N LEU A 92 -6.31 -17.03 -5.44
CA LEU A 92 -7.00 -15.87 -4.89
C LEU A 92 -6.11 -15.14 -3.88
N ARG A 93 -5.46 -15.88 -2.97
CA ARG A 93 -4.52 -15.34 -1.99
C ARG A 93 -3.36 -14.61 -2.65
N VAL A 94 -2.70 -15.22 -3.64
CA VAL A 94 -1.56 -14.64 -4.35
C VAL A 94 -2.00 -13.40 -5.14
N SER A 95 -3.17 -13.46 -5.79
CA SER A 95 -3.72 -12.31 -6.51
C SER A 95 -4.05 -11.13 -5.59
N LEU A 96 -4.49 -11.39 -4.35
CA LEU A 96 -4.73 -10.35 -3.36
C LEU A 96 -3.41 -9.82 -2.76
N ALA A 97 -2.45 -10.70 -2.45
CA ALA A 97 -1.18 -10.32 -1.85
C ALA A 97 -0.30 -9.46 -2.78
N ASN A 98 -0.39 -9.70 -4.08
CA ASN A 98 0.39 -8.96 -5.09
C ASN A 98 -0.33 -7.69 -5.60
N ARG A 99 -1.46 -7.31 -5.00
CA ARG A 99 -2.15 -6.07 -5.34
C ARG A 99 -1.58 -4.92 -4.54
N SER A 100 -1.26 -3.85 -5.22
CA SER A 100 -1.07 -2.54 -4.61
C SER A 100 -2.42 -1.94 -4.21
N ALA A 101 -2.42 -0.96 -3.32
CA ALA A 101 -3.63 -0.27 -2.84
C ALA A 101 -4.52 0.30 -3.96
N ASP A 102 -3.98 0.39 -5.17
CA ASP A 102 -4.60 1.06 -6.32
C ASP A 102 -5.14 0.11 -7.37
N ASN A 103 -4.77 -1.15 -7.30
CA ASN A 103 -5.30 -2.13 -8.24
C ASN A 103 -6.65 -2.65 -7.74
N LEU A 104 -7.70 -1.83 -7.90
CA LEU A 104 -9.08 -2.15 -7.53
C LEU A 104 -9.85 -2.88 -8.65
N THR A 105 -9.14 -3.33 -9.71
CA THR A 105 -9.77 -4.09 -10.79
C THR A 105 -10.43 -5.36 -10.25
N PRO A 106 -11.56 -5.80 -10.80
CA PRO A 106 -12.24 -7.01 -10.33
C PRO A 106 -11.34 -8.24 -10.37
N LEU A 107 -11.43 -9.08 -9.34
CA LEU A 107 -10.76 -10.38 -9.29
C LEU A 107 -11.40 -11.33 -10.30
N PRO A 108 -10.61 -12.06 -11.10
CA PRO A 108 -11.15 -13.07 -12.00
C PRO A 108 -11.75 -14.24 -11.21
N MET A 109 -12.73 -14.91 -11.80
CA MET A 109 -13.31 -16.12 -11.22
C MET A 109 -12.32 -17.28 -11.40
N TYR A 110 -11.71 -17.72 -10.29
CA TYR A 110 -10.72 -18.80 -10.28
C TYR A 110 -11.32 -20.21 -10.20
N SER A 111 -12.63 -20.32 -9.94
CA SER A 111 -13.31 -21.59 -9.74
C SER A 111 -14.82 -21.47 -9.97
N ASP A 112 -15.41 -22.54 -10.51
CA ASP A 112 -16.86 -22.70 -10.63
C ASP A 112 -17.52 -23.22 -9.32
N MET A 113 -16.76 -23.31 -8.23
CA MET A 113 -17.30 -23.68 -6.91
C MET A 113 -18.08 -22.51 -6.34
N GLU A 114 -19.31 -22.80 -5.90
CA GLU A 114 -20.26 -21.80 -5.41
C GLU A 114 -19.70 -20.99 -4.25
N GLU A 115 -19.00 -21.63 -3.30
CA GLU A 115 -18.43 -20.98 -2.11
C GLU A 115 -17.28 -20.01 -2.47
N ILE A 116 -16.40 -20.44 -3.39
CA ILE A 116 -15.27 -19.59 -3.84
C ILE A 116 -15.80 -18.46 -4.72
N GLY A 117 -16.78 -18.74 -5.55
CA GLY A 117 -17.49 -17.74 -6.36
C GLY A 117 -18.17 -16.68 -5.49
N ALA A 118 -18.86 -17.08 -4.41
CA ALA A 118 -19.48 -16.16 -3.47
C ALA A 118 -18.48 -15.25 -2.77
N VAL A 119 -17.35 -15.82 -2.32
CA VAL A 119 -16.24 -15.04 -1.72
C VAL A 119 -15.65 -14.05 -2.74
N THR A 120 -15.37 -14.51 -3.96
CA THR A 120 -14.81 -13.65 -5.02
C THR A 120 -15.78 -12.52 -5.38
N THR A 121 -17.07 -12.81 -5.45
CA THR A 121 -18.11 -11.81 -5.72
C THR A 121 -18.20 -10.77 -4.59
N SER A 122 -18.18 -11.23 -3.32
CA SER A 122 -18.19 -10.31 -2.17
C SER A 122 -16.96 -9.41 -2.12
N LEU A 123 -15.78 -9.96 -2.43
CA LEU A 123 -14.55 -9.18 -2.54
C LEU A 123 -14.63 -8.15 -3.68
N ASN A 124 -15.15 -8.54 -4.85
CA ASN A 124 -15.33 -7.62 -5.98
C ASN A 124 -16.30 -6.49 -5.63
N GLN A 125 -17.37 -6.78 -4.87
CA GLN A 125 -18.28 -5.75 -4.38
C GLN A 125 -17.60 -4.78 -3.41
N LEU A 126 -16.73 -5.27 -2.52
CA LEU A 126 -15.94 -4.42 -1.63
C LEU A 126 -14.95 -3.55 -2.41
N LEU A 127 -14.24 -4.13 -3.39
CA LEU A 127 -13.33 -3.39 -4.26
C LEU A 127 -14.07 -2.29 -5.05
N ALA A 128 -15.23 -2.59 -5.60
CA ALA A 128 -16.04 -1.61 -6.32
C ALA A 128 -16.56 -0.48 -5.41
N ARG A 129 -16.95 -0.79 -4.17
CA ARG A 129 -17.34 0.23 -3.19
C ARG A 129 -16.16 1.12 -2.81
N LEU A 130 -14.98 0.52 -2.59
CA LEU A 130 -13.76 1.26 -2.28
C LEU A 130 -13.38 2.19 -3.43
N ASP A 131 -13.40 1.70 -4.68
CA ASP A 131 -13.16 2.51 -5.88
C ASP A 131 -14.13 3.68 -5.99
N SER A 132 -15.44 3.43 -5.82
CA SER A 132 -16.44 4.49 -5.85
C SER A 132 -16.23 5.54 -4.75
N THR A 133 -15.84 5.13 -3.55
CA THR A 133 -15.54 6.05 -2.44
C THR A 133 -14.33 6.93 -2.76
N ILE A 134 -13.26 6.35 -3.29
CA ILE A 134 -12.07 7.10 -3.72
C ILE A 134 -12.41 8.08 -4.85
N GLN A 135 -13.21 7.65 -5.82
CA GLN A 135 -13.66 8.54 -6.91
C GLN A 135 -14.52 9.70 -6.40
N GLN A 136 -15.45 9.43 -5.47
CA GLN A 136 -16.26 10.48 -4.84
C GLN A 136 -15.41 11.49 -4.05
N GLU A 137 -14.42 11.01 -3.30
CA GLU A 137 -13.49 11.88 -2.58
C GLU A 137 -12.67 12.76 -3.53
N ARG A 138 -12.22 12.20 -4.67
CA ARG A 138 -11.52 12.95 -5.73
C ARG A 138 -12.39 14.06 -6.31
N LEU A 139 -13.64 13.74 -6.67
CA LEU A 139 -14.59 14.72 -7.19
C LEU A 139 -14.91 15.79 -6.15
N PHE A 140 -15.19 15.39 -4.91
CA PHE A 140 -15.46 16.33 -3.81
C PHE A 140 -14.31 17.34 -3.62
N THR A 141 -13.06 16.86 -3.64
CA THR A 141 -11.89 17.75 -3.50
C THR A 141 -11.75 18.72 -4.69
N ALA A 142 -12.09 18.24 -5.90
CA ALA A 142 -12.06 19.11 -7.09
C ALA A 142 -13.16 20.17 -7.05
N ASP A 143 -14.37 19.78 -6.70
CA ASP A 143 -15.52 20.66 -6.62
C ASP A 143 -15.36 21.69 -5.48
N ALA A 144 -14.91 21.23 -4.30
CA ALA A 144 -14.62 22.13 -3.18
C ALA A 144 -13.62 23.23 -3.54
N ALA A 145 -12.63 22.92 -4.40
CA ALA A 145 -11.68 23.93 -4.87
C ALA A 145 -12.36 25.05 -5.68
N HIS A 146 -13.28 24.67 -6.56
CA HIS A 146 -14.02 25.63 -7.37
C HIS A 146 -15.03 26.44 -6.54
N GLU A 147 -15.76 25.74 -5.69
CA GLU A 147 -16.79 26.34 -4.82
C GLU A 147 -16.21 27.28 -3.76
N LEU A 148 -14.96 27.11 -3.35
CA LEU A 148 -14.27 28.04 -2.46
C LEU A 148 -13.62 29.20 -3.20
N ARG A 149 -13.06 28.99 -4.38
CA ARG A 149 -12.40 30.04 -5.16
C ARG A 149 -13.36 31.16 -5.57
N THR A 150 -14.56 30.80 -6.00
CA THR A 150 -15.57 31.77 -6.51
C THR A 150 -15.98 32.79 -5.46
N PRO A 151 -16.45 32.46 -4.25
CA PRO A 151 -16.82 33.43 -3.23
C PRO A 151 -15.61 34.24 -2.74
N LEU A 152 -14.43 33.64 -2.61
CA LEU A 152 -13.21 34.36 -2.20
C LEU A 152 -12.79 35.38 -3.24
N ALA A 153 -12.87 35.07 -4.53
CA ALA A 153 -12.63 36.02 -5.61
C ALA A 153 -13.64 37.18 -5.59
N GLY A 154 -14.91 36.88 -5.30
CA GLY A 154 -15.95 37.92 -5.14
C GLY A 154 -15.67 38.86 -3.97
N ILE A 155 -15.25 38.35 -2.82
CA ILE A 155 -14.86 39.14 -1.65
C ILE A 155 -13.63 40.01 -2.00
N ARG A 156 -12.62 39.41 -2.65
CA ARG A 156 -11.41 40.10 -3.10
C ARG A 156 -11.75 41.30 -4.00
N LEU A 157 -12.61 41.08 -5.01
CA LEU A 157 -13.05 42.13 -5.92
C LEU A 157 -13.77 43.29 -5.18
N HIS A 158 -14.64 42.99 -4.23
CA HIS A 158 -15.29 44.00 -3.39
C HIS A 158 -14.29 44.84 -2.58
N LEU A 159 -13.29 44.18 -2.01
CA LEU A 159 -12.22 44.83 -1.26
C LEU A 159 -11.34 45.72 -2.17
N GLU A 160 -11.09 45.29 -3.42
CA GLU A 160 -10.37 46.10 -4.40
C GLU A 160 -11.14 47.40 -4.74
N LEU A 161 -12.46 47.30 -4.91
CA LEU A 161 -13.30 48.48 -5.12
C LEU A 161 -13.30 49.44 -3.92
N MET A 162 -13.32 48.88 -2.69
CA MET A 162 -13.19 49.66 -1.46
C MET A 162 -11.80 50.33 -1.33
N ALA A 163 -10.74 49.65 -1.72
CA ALA A 163 -9.38 50.22 -1.74
C ALA A 163 -9.26 51.37 -2.73
N GLN A 164 -9.84 51.24 -3.93
CA GLN A 164 -9.92 52.33 -4.92
C GLN A 164 -10.72 53.54 -4.41
N SER A 165 -11.68 53.31 -3.51
CA SER A 165 -12.46 54.38 -2.86
C SER A 165 -11.72 55.03 -1.67
N GLY A 166 -10.44 54.70 -1.44
CA GLY A 166 -9.58 55.32 -0.43
C GLY A 166 -9.64 54.68 0.97
N SER A 167 -10.13 53.45 1.10
CA SER A 167 -10.16 52.75 2.40
C SER A 167 -8.80 52.06 2.68
N PRO A 168 -7.99 52.52 3.65
CA PRO A 168 -6.69 51.91 3.94
C PRO A 168 -6.79 50.51 4.56
N GLN A 169 -7.94 50.16 5.15
CA GLN A 169 -8.19 48.88 5.72
C GLN A 169 -8.42 47.79 4.66
N ALA A 170 -8.92 48.18 3.48
CA ALA A 170 -9.21 47.29 2.38
C ALA A 170 -7.93 46.62 1.85
N THR A 171 -6.81 47.33 1.74
CA THR A 171 -5.51 46.77 1.31
C THR A 171 -5.00 45.68 2.25
N THR A 172 -5.16 45.88 3.54
CA THR A 172 -4.78 44.84 4.53
C THR A 172 -5.68 43.60 4.43
N LEU A 173 -6.97 43.80 4.18
CA LEU A 173 -7.92 42.68 4.00
C LEU A 173 -7.70 41.95 2.70
N ILE A 174 -7.35 42.62 1.61
CA ILE A 174 -6.96 41.97 0.33
C ILE A 174 -5.78 41.04 0.55
N SER A 175 -4.72 41.51 1.21
CA SER A 175 -3.55 40.66 1.52
C SER A 175 -3.91 39.41 2.33
N ARG A 176 -4.85 39.55 3.29
CA ARG A 176 -5.33 38.40 4.08
C ARG A 176 -6.16 37.40 3.25
N ILE A 177 -7.02 37.91 2.35
CA ILE A 177 -7.79 37.06 1.43
C ILE A 177 -6.86 36.31 0.45
N ASP A 178 -5.88 37.00 -0.12
CA ASP A 178 -4.89 36.39 -1.01
C ASP A 178 -4.11 35.27 -0.29
N GLN A 179 -3.72 35.50 0.96
CA GLN A 179 -3.08 34.50 1.81
C GLN A 179 -4.00 33.27 2.09
N LEU A 180 -5.28 33.53 2.36
CA LEU A 180 -6.27 32.50 2.60
C LEU A 180 -6.53 31.68 1.33
N MET A 181 -6.67 32.33 0.17
CA MET A 181 -6.83 31.66 -1.13
C MET A 181 -5.64 30.75 -1.42
N HIS A 182 -4.42 31.27 -1.25
CA HIS A 182 -3.20 30.48 -1.45
C HIS A 182 -3.16 29.26 -0.52
N THR A 183 -3.52 29.42 0.74
CA THR A 183 -3.59 28.33 1.72
C THR A 183 -4.60 27.25 1.32
N VAL A 184 -5.80 27.65 0.89
CA VAL A 184 -6.85 26.72 0.43
C VAL A 184 -6.36 25.96 -0.81
N GLU A 185 -5.73 26.65 -1.76
CA GLU A 185 -5.17 26.02 -2.97
C GLU A 185 -4.09 24.99 -2.63
N GLN A 186 -3.18 25.30 -1.68
CA GLN A 186 -2.16 24.34 -1.21
C GLN A 186 -2.78 23.11 -0.56
N LEU A 187 -3.80 23.27 0.30
CA LEU A 187 -4.48 22.15 0.94
C LEU A 187 -5.22 21.25 -0.06
N LEU A 188 -5.89 21.85 -1.04
CA LEU A 188 -6.59 21.11 -2.09
C LEU A 188 -5.63 20.40 -3.04
N MET A 189 -4.50 21.02 -3.38
CA MET A 189 -3.42 20.39 -4.15
C MET A 189 -2.86 19.19 -3.37
N LEU A 190 -2.59 19.35 -2.08
CA LEU A 190 -2.09 18.29 -1.22
C LEU A 190 -3.07 17.11 -1.13
N ALA A 191 -4.37 17.38 -1.00
CA ALA A 191 -5.40 16.36 -0.98
C ALA A 191 -5.45 15.56 -2.29
N ARG A 192 -5.43 16.25 -3.44
CA ARG A 192 -5.43 15.62 -4.79
C ARG A 192 -4.18 14.76 -5.02
N ALA A 193 -3.02 15.30 -4.70
CA ALA A 193 -1.76 14.60 -4.94
C ALA A 193 -1.56 13.45 -3.95
N GLY A 194 -2.04 13.57 -2.71
CA GLY A 194 -2.08 12.46 -1.77
C GLY A 194 -2.89 11.27 -2.29
N GLN A 195 -3.97 11.55 -3.02
CA GLN A 195 -4.77 10.52 -3.69
C GLN A 195 -4.02 9.91 -4.90
N ALA A 196 -3.35 10.72 -5.71
CA ALA A 196 -2.55 10.23 -6.84
C ALA A 196 -1.38 9.35 -6.37
N MET A 197 -0.72 9.70 -5.28
CA MET A 197 0.35 8.89 -4.68
C MET A 197 -0.17 7.60 -4.03
N ALA A 198 -1.32 7.64 -3.36
CA ALA A 198 -1.99 6.42 -2.91
C ALA A 198 -2.34 5.49 -4.08
N SER A 199 -2.39 5.97 -5.32
CA SER A 199 -2.57 5.20 -6.56
C SER A 199 -1.27 4.67 -7.17
N GLY A 200 -0.13 4.68 -6.46
CA GLY A 200 1.16 4.14 -6.92
C GLY A 200 1.74 4.88 -8.13
N HIS A 201 1.26 6.08 -8.43
CA HIS A 201 1.82 6.91 -9.50
C HIS A 201 3.06 7.65 -8.99
N TYR A 202 4.19 6.97 -9.04
CA TYR A 202 5.50 7.54 -8.72
C TYR A 202 6.33 7.68 -9.99
N GLU A 203 6.94 8.85 -10.15
CA GLU A 203 7.88 9.10 -11.23
C GLU A 203 9.29 9.21 -10.65
N THR A 204 10.29 8.79 -11.45
CA THR A 204 11.69 9.05 -11.10
C THR A 204 12.03 10.49 -11.45
N ILE A 205 12.28 11.30 -10.44
CA ILE A 205 12.44 12.75 -10.53
C ILE A 205 13.91 13.10 -10.29
N ASN A 206 14.52 13.86 -11.21
CA ASN A 206 15.82 14.48 -10.97
C ASN A 206 15.62 15.76 -10.14
N TRP A 207 16.25 15.82 -8.96
CA TRP A 207 16.14 16.96 -8.06
C TRP A 207 16.54 18.26 -8.70
N THR A 208 17.69 18.30 -9.38
CA THR A 208 18.22 19.52 -9.96
C THR A 208 17.37 20.03 -11.09
N GLU A 209 17.04 19.20 -12.05
CA GLU A 209 16.36 19.64 -13.29
C GLU A 209 14.88 19.91 -13.07
N THR A 210 14.22 19.08 -12.26
CA THR A 210 12.76 19.10 -12.14
C THR A 210 12.28 19.99 -10.99
N ILE A 211 13.06 20.11 -9.91
CA ILE A 211 12.64 20.79 -8.68
C ILE A 211 13.45 22.08 -8.46
N ILE A 212 14.78 21.97 -8.39
CA ILE A 212 15.64 23.09 -7.94
C ILE A 212 15.74 24.18 -9.00
N THR A 213 16.05 23.82 -10.24
CA THR A 213 16.22 24.82 -11.33
C THR A 213 14.97 25.67 -11.57
N PRO A 214 13.75 25.10 -11.68
CA PRO A 214 12.55 25.91 -11.84
C PRO A 214 12.27 26.84 -10.66
N LEU A 215 12.49 26.37 -9.42
CA LEU A 215 12.32 27.23 -8.23
C LEU A 215 13.39 28.29 -8.11
N GLY A 216 14.63 28.03 -8.56
CA GLY A 216 15.69 29.03 -8.61
C GLY A 216 15.31 30.23 -9.45
N LEU A 217 14.77 30.00 -10.65
CA LEU A 217 14.29 31.07 -11.54
C LEU A 217 13.14 31.90 -10.94
N GLU A 218 12.25 31.24 -10.17
CA GLU A 218 11.14 31.95 -9.49
C GLU A 218 11.62 32.80 -8.29
N HIS A 219 12.77 32.48 -7.68
CA HIS A 219 13.26 33.14 -6.45
C HIS A 219 14.27 34.27 -6.69
N GLU A 220 14.78 34.43 -7.90
CA GLU A 220 15.75 35.49 -8.23
C GLU A 220 15.26 36.94 -7.94
N ALA A 221 13.95 37.12 -7.73
CA ALA A 221 13.32 38.44 -7.48
C ALA A 221 13.02 38.72 -5.99
N LYS A 222 13.48 37.94 -5.02
CA LYS A 222 13.11 38.07 -3.59
C LYS A 222 14.22 38.71 -2.74
N ALA A 223 13.87 39.18 -1.53
CA ALA A 223 14.68 39.94 -0.61
C ALA A 223 15.88 39.20 0.03
N HIS A 224 16.05 37.91 -0.26
CA HIS A 224 17.11 37.06 0.29
C HIS A 224 17.94 36.42 -0.83
N THR A 225 19.24 36.28 -0.60
CA THR A 225 20.12 35.52 -1.49
C THR A 225 19.95 34.02 -1.19
N VAL A 226 19.63 33.22 -2.21
CA VAL A 226 19.54 31.75 -2.05
C VAL A 226 20.77 31.10 -2.69
N ILE A 227 21.53 30.34 -1.89
CA ILE A 227 22.60 29.49 -2.39
C ILE A 227 22.02 28.11 -2.70
N TRP A 228 22.07 27.74 -3.97
CA TRP A 228 21.58 26.48 -4.46
C TRP A 228 22.69 25.44 -4.50
N PRO A 229 22.36 24.14 -4.33
CA PRO A 229 23.34 23.07 -4.46
C PRO A 229 23.86 22.98 -5.90
N ASP A 230 25.07 22.44 -6.05
CA ASP A 230 25.61 22.10 -7.35
C ASP A 230 24.71 21.11 -8.10
N LYS A 231 24.81 21.11 -9.44
CA LYS A 231 24.05 20.16 -10.27
C LYS A 231 24.40 18.74 -9.86
N SER A 232 23.40 18.00 -9.46
CA SER A 232 23.52 16.63 -8.98
C SER A 232 22.66 15.67 -9.79
N PRO A 233 23.13 14.45 -10.11
CA PRO A 233 22.35 13.43 -10.77
C PRO A 233 21.37 12.71 -9.82
N LEU A 234 21.28 13.13 -8.56
CA LEU A 234 20.42 12.48 -7.57
C LEU A 234 18.96 12.51 -7.99
N THR A 235 18.33 11.35 -7.86
CA THR A 235 16.93 11.15 -8.18
C THR A 235 16.14 10.67 -6.96
N VAL A 236 14.85 10.87 -7.00
CA VAL A 236 13.88 10.40 -6.00
C VAL A 236 12.65 9.88 -6.73
N GLN A 237 11.98 8.90 -6.16
CA GLN A 237 10.66 8.50 -6.63
C GLN A 237 9.58 9.32 -5.93
N GLY A 238 8.64 9.89 -6.69
CA GLY A 238 7.60 10.71 -6.09
C GLY A 238 6.77 11.50 -7.09
N ASP A 239 6.11 12.54 -6.58
CA ASP A 239 5.34 13.52 -7.35
C ASP A 239 6.13 14.85 -7.42
N ALA A 240 6.48 15.27 -8.63
CA ALA A 240 7.28 16.47 -8.87
C ALA A 240 6.58 17.76 -8.37
N VAL A 241 5.24 17.81 -8.43
CA VAL A 241 4.47 18.99 -8.00
C VAL A 241 4.51 19.11 -6.48
N LEU A 242 4.35 17.98 -5.77
CA LEU A 242 4.44 17.95 -4.31
C LEU A 242 5.84 18.26 -3.80
N LEU A 243 6.87 17.66 -4.38
CA LEU A 243 8.25 17.92 -3.96
C LEU A 243 8.64 19.38 -4.21
N ARG A 244 8.17 19.98 -5.30
CA ARG A 244 8.34 21.42 -5.56
C ARG A 244 7.58 22.27 -4.54
N LEU A 245 6.36 21.88 -4.19
CA LEU A 245 5.57 22.54 -3.14
C LEU A 245 6.27 22.45 -1.78
N MET A 246 6.86 21.31 -1.45
CA MET A 246 7.63 21.09 -0.23
C MET A 246 8.80 22.06 -0.13
N LEU A 247 9.66 22.10 -1.15
CA LEU A 247 10.83 22.99 -1.15
C LEU A 247 10.40 24.45 -1.13
N ARG A 248 9.36 24.86 -1.86
CA ARG A 248 8.82 26.21 -1.81
C ARG A 248 8.36 26.60 -0.40
N ASN A 249 7.65 25.72 0.32
CA ASN A 249 7.22 26.01 1.69
C ASN A 249 8.41 26.16 2.65
N LEU A 250 9.47 25.36 2.47
CA LEU A 250 10.71 25.50 3.26
C LEU A 250 11.39 26.85 2.99
N LEU A 251 11.53 27.24 1.72
CA LEU A 251 12.12 28.53 1.34
C LEU A 251 11.31 29.73 1.81
N GLU A 252 9.99 29.66 1.73
CA GLU A 252 9.09 30.72 2.25
C GLU A 252 9.20 30.83 3.77
N ASN A 253 9.33 29.73 4.49
CA ASN A 253 9.57 29.74 5.94
C ASN A 253 10.95 30.35 6.24
N ALA A 254 12.01 29.90 5.60
CA ALA A 254 13.35 30.43 5.76
C ALA A 254 13.40 31.95 5.51
N GLY A 255 12.81 32.44 4.41
CA GLY A 255 12.76 33.86 4.08
C GLY A 255 11.90 34.69 5.02
N ARG A 256 10.89 34.09 5.65
CA ARG A 256 10.00 34.79 6.59
C ARG A 256 10.65 35.00 7.95
N TYR A 257 11.41 34.04 8.43
CA TYR A 257 11.99 34.09 9.78
C TYR A 257 13.42 34.63 9.79
N SER A 258 14.08 34.72 8.65
CA SER A 258 15.42 35.30 8.53
C SER A 258 15.38 36.80 8.46
N PRO A 259 16.36 37.53 9.02
CA PRO A 259 16.53 38.95 8.81
C PRO A 259 16.71 39.29 7.32
N THR A 260 16.20 40.44 6.89
CA THR A 260 16.31 40.87 5.50
C THR A 260 17.79 41.01 5.05
N GLY A 261 18.12 40.52 3.87
CA GLY A 261 19.48 40.55 3.31
C GLY A 261 20.38 39.38 3.75
N THR A 262 19.83 38.40 4.51
CA THR A 262 20.57 37.21 4.89
C THR A 262 20.54 36.15 3.79
N THR A 263 21.38 35.15 3.90
CA THR A 263 21.51 34.03 2.95
C THR A 263 20.74 32.80 3.43
N ILE A 264 20.01 32.21 2.52
CA ILE A 264 19.36 30.89 2.70
C ILE A 264 20.17 29.87 1.90
N THR A 265 20.59 28.78 2.50
CA THR A 265 21.37 27.74 1.81
C THR A 265 20.53 26.49 1.63
N VAL A 266 20.46 26.01 0.40
CA VAL A 266 19.84 24.73 0.06
C VAL A 266 20.95 23.72 -0.21
N THR A 267 20.92 22.58 0.44
CA THR A 267 21.86 21.48 0.22
C THR A 267 21.13 20.22 -0.19
N LEU A 268 21.76 19.41 -1.04
CA LEU A 268 21.26 18.12 -1.48
C LEU A 268 22.38 17.10 -1.37
N THR A 269 22.19 16.08 -0.55
CA THR A 269 23.20 15.05 -0.26
C THR A 269 22.60 13.66 -0.39
N GLU A 270 23.41 12.72 -0.84
CA GLU A 270 23.08 11.31 -0.80
C GLU A 270 23.37 10.79 0.61
N VAL A 271 22.41 10.06 1.16
CA VAL A 271 22.52 9.42 2.48
C VAL A 271 22.06 7.97 2.38
N GLU A 272 22.39 7.17 3.40
CA GLU A 272 22.04 5.74 3.41
C GLU A 272 20.53 5.55 3.14
N GLY A 273 20.23 4.81 2.06
CA GLY A 273 18.87 4.48 1.65
C GLY A 273 18.08 5.58 0.97
N GLY A 274 18.67 6.77 0.70
CA GLY A 274 17.91 7.86 0.09
C GLY A 274 18.67 9.14 -0.18
N THR A 275 17.92 10.22 -0.32
CA THR A 275 18.45 11.57 -0.50
C THR A 275 17.97 12.49 0.63
N GLN A 276 18.81 13.40 1.06
CA GLN A 276 18.49 14.44 2.03
C GLN A 276 18.59 15.81 1.39
N LEU A 277 17.48 16.51 1.38
CA LEU A 277 17.38 17.92 1.02
C LEU A 277 17.30 18.74 2.30
N SER A 278 18.19 19.72 2.48
CA SER A 278 18.15 20.60 3.66
C SER A 278 18.07 22.07 3.24
N VAL A 279 17.26 22.82 3.95
CA VAL A 279 17.18 24.29 3.85
C VAL A 279 17.66 24.86 5.16
N ILE A 280 18.69 25.72 5.08
CA ILE A 280 19.38 26.33 6.20
C ILE A 280 19.11 27.83 6.15
N ASP A 281 18.55 28.37 7.21
CA ASP A 281 18.26 29.80 7.36
C ASP A 281 19.15 30.46 8.43
N GLN A 282 19.06 31.80 8.54
CA GLN A 282 19.77 32.60 9.54
C GLN A 282 18.79 33.30 10.51
N GLY A 283 17.66 32.65 10.77
CA GLY A 283 16.63 33.09 11.70
C GLY A 283 16.97 32.86 13.17
N PRO A 284 16.01 33.01 14.08
CA PRO A 284 16.21 32.80 15.52
C PRO A 284 16.30 31.33 15.94
N GLY A 285 16.06 30.38 15.00
CA GLY A 285 15.93 28.96 15.32
C GLY A 285 14.60 28.64 16.04
N ILE A 286 14.52 27.46 16.63
CA ILE A 286 13.32 26.96 17.33
C ILE A 286 13.72 26.42 18.70
N ASP A 287 12.99 26.82 19.75
CA ASP A 287 13.14 26.24 21.08
C ASP A 287 12.85 24.74 21.04
N GLU A 288 13.64 23.94 21.74
CA GLU A 288 13.53 22.49 21.77
C GLU A 288 12.14 21.99 22.23
N ALA A 289 11.55 22.73 23.18
CA ALA A 289 10.19 22.42 23.68
C ALA A 289 9.10 22.56 22.61
N HIS A 290 9.36 23.29 21.52
CA HIS A 290 8.39 23.56 20.47
C HIS A 290 8.63 22.76 19.18
N ARG A 291 9.76 22.05 19.04
CA ARG A 291 10.14 21.36 17.80
C ARG A 291 9.09 20.36 17.28
N GLN A 292 8.48 19.57 18.19
CA GLN A 292 7.47 18.61 17.78
C GLN A 292 6.14 19.30 17.42
N SER A 293 5.80 20.35 18.13
CA SER A 293 4.51 21.00 17.98
C SER A 293 4.42 21.99 16.82
N ILE A 294 5.56 22.45 16.27
CA ILE A 294 5.57 23.43 15.16
C ILE A 294 5.11 22.84 13.82
N THR A 295 5.09 21.52 13.72
CA THR A 295 4.58 20.81 12.54
C THR A 295 3.06 20.54 12.61
N GLU A 296 2.40 20.90 13.72
CA GLU A 296 0.94 20.84 13.82
C GLU A 296 0.30 21.93 12.96
N PRO A 297 -0.81 21.64 12.25
CA PRO A 297 -1.50 22.62 11.44
C PRO A 297 -1.94 23.85 12.25
N PHE A 298 -1.84 25.03 11.64
CA PHE A 298 -2.23 26.33 12.22
C PHE A 298 -1.44 26.77 13.46
N ARG A 299 -0.37 26.05 13.82
CA ARG A 299 0.46 26.42 14.95
C ARG A 299 1.54 27.41 14.55
N ARG A 300 1.70 28.46 15.37
CA ARG A 300 2.65 29.55 15.18
C ARG A 300 3.34 29.87 16.51
N LEU A 301 4.67 29.94 16.49
CA LEU A 301 5.45 30.28 17.67
C LEU A 301 5.47 31.82 17.91
N ASP A 302 5.46 32.59 16.85
CA ASP A 302 5.49 34.07 16.92
C ASP A 302 4.47 34.67 15.94
N GLN A 303 3.60 35.51 16.47
CA GLN A 303 2.57 36.19 15.69
C GLN A 303 3.11 37.39 14.89
N ARG A 304 4.32 37.86 15.20
CA ARG A 304 4.95 39.01 14.55
C ARG A 304 5.30 38.75 13.07
N TYR A 305 5.65 37.52 12.77
CA TYR A 305 6.06 37.12 11.43
C TYR A 305 4.86 36.60 10.61
N GLY A 306 3.86 37.19 10.30
CA GLY A 306 2.75 36.79 9.42
C GLY A 306 2.71 35.28 9.01
N GLY A 307 1.70 34.82 8.32
CA GLY A 307 1.62 33.47 7.78
C GLY A 307 0.49 32.61 8.33
N SER A 308 0.13 31.53 7.63
CA SER A 308 -0.99 30.65 7.97
C SER A 308 -0.69 29.62 9.08
N GLY A 309 0.59 29.35 9.37
CA GLY A 309 0.99 28.23 10.25
C GLY A 309 0.84 26.85 9.59
N LEU A 310 0.71 26.78 8.28
CA LEU A 310 0.52 25.52 7.55
C LEU A 310 1.79 25.03 6.80
N GLY A 311 2.79 25.88 6.59
CA GLY A 311 3.94 25.53 5.75
C GLY A 311 4.64 24.24 6.19
N LEU A 312 5.03 24.12 7.46
CA LEU A 312 5.72 22.92 7.96
C LEU A 312 4.81 21.70 8.06
N SER A 313 3.53 21.86 8.34
CA SER A 313 2.57 20.75 8.33
C SER A 313 2.34 20.20 6.91
N ILE A 314 2.36 21.06 5.89
CA ILE A 314 2.33 20.67 4.47
C ILE A 314 3.61 19.91 4.12
N VAL A 315 4.79 20.40 4.52
CA VAL A 315 6.07 19.71 4.33
C VAL A 315 6.03 18.32 4.96
N GLN A 316 5.60 18.22 6.21
CA GLN A 316 5.49 16.95 6.92
C GLN A 316 4.52 15.99 6.21
N ARG A 317 3.38 16.48 5.74
CA ARG A 317 2.41 15.66 5.01
C ARG A 317 2.93 15.16 3.68
N ILE A 318 3.66 15.99 2.94
CA ILE A 318 4.30 15.61 1.68
C ILE A 318 5.34 14.51 1.94
N LEU A 319 6.18 14.68 2.98
CA LEU A 319 7.17 13.67 3.37
C LEU A 319 6.51 12.35 3.78
N GLN A 320 5.43 12.39 4.56
CA GLN A 320 4.67 11.18 4.90
C GLN A 320 4.15 10.42 3.66
N LEU A 321 3.64 11.16 2.67
CA LEU A 321 3.20 10.57 1.39
C LEU A 321 4.36 9.90 0.64
N HIS A 322 5.56 10.45 0.74
CA HIS A 322 6.78 9.91 0.12
C HIS A 322 7.58 8.97 1.04
N HIS A 323 7.00 8.49 2.14
CA HIS A 323 7.69 7.67 3.16
C HIS A 323 8.97 8.31 3.72
N GLY A 324 9.06 9.64 3.63
CA GLY A 324 10.17 10.46 4.11
C GLY A 324 10.01 10.93 5.55
N ARG A 325 11.01 11.70 6.00
CA ARG A 325 11.07 12.24 7.38
C ARG A 325 11.54 13.69 7.37
N LEU A 326 10.95 14.54 8.23
CA LEU A 326 11.38 15.89 8.52
C LEU A 326 12.21 15.89 9.81
N MET A 327 13.38 16.50 9.76
CA MET A 327 14.22 16.77 10.93
C MET A 327 14.42 18.28 11.01
N LEU A 328 14.26 18.86 12.21
CA LEU A 328 14.43 20.28 12.48
C LEU A 328 15.50 20.46 13.55
N GLU A 329 16.57 21.14 13.23
CA GLU A 329 17.71 21.38 14.12
C GLU A 329 18.11 22.83 14.08
N ASN A 330 18.61 23.35 15.21
CA ASN A 330 19.19 24.69 15.21
C ASN A 330 20.62 24.65 14.69
N GLY A 331 20.97 25.57 13.81
CA GLY A 331 22.35 25.73 13.32
C GLY A 331 23.30 26.14 14.43
N ALA A 332 24.57 25.73 14.33
CA ALA A 332 25.60 26.06 15.32
C ALA A 332 25.85 27.60 15.44
N GLU A 333 25.68 28.33 14.37
CA GLU A 333 25.82 29.79 14.31
C GLU A 333 24.46 30.52 14.42
N GLY A 334 23.41 29.84 14.82
CA GLY A 334 22.01 30.28 14.81
C GLY A 334 21.28 29.83 13.55
N GLY A 335 19.97 30.17 13.47
CA GLY A 335 19.09 29.73 12.37
C GLY A 335 18.51 28.33 12.56
N LEU A 336 17.68 27.94 11.59
CA LEU A 336 17.06 26.64 11.53
C LEU A 336 17.59 25.84 10.35
N ILE A 337 17.87 24.57 10.56
CA ILE A 337 18.18 23.57 9.55
C ILE A 337 16.95 22.66 9.43
N ALA A 338 16.23 22.77 8.32
CA ALA A 338 15.09 21.90 8.01
C ALA A 338 15.54 20.84 7.00
N SER A 339 15.74 19.62 7.45
CA SER A 339 16.24 18.48 6.66
C SER A 339 15.10 17.53 6.31
N CYS A 340 14.92 17.27 5.03
CA CYS A 340 13.94 16.35 4.47
C CYS A 340 14.66 15.12 3.91
N TRP A 341 14.51 13.98 4.56
CA TRP A 341 15.00 12.70 4.05
C TRP A 341 13.91 12.01 3.23
N LEU A 342 14.27 11.49 2.06
CA LEU A 342 13.39 10.74 1.16
C LEU A 342 14.09 9.46 0.70
N PRO A 343 13.38 8.31 0.66
CA PRO A 343 13.96 7.05 0.20
C PRO A 343 14.22 7.10 -1.31
N SER A 344 15.25 6.35 -1.77
CA SER A 344 15.57 6.26 -3.21
C SER A 344 14.51 5.48 -4.00
N THR A 345 13.83 4.54 -3.34
CA THR A 345 12.76 3.71 -3.90
C THR A 345 11.57 3.69 -2.95
N LEU A 346 10.38 3.82 -3.48
CA LEU A 346 9.12 3.64 -2.76
C LEU A 346 8.68 2.18 -3.00
N GLU A 347 8.77 1.32 -1.96
CA GLU A 347 8.23 -0.05 -1.97
C GLU A 347 6.74 -0.07 -1.61
#